data_095d4226953482803951b25d0673b9fe
#
_entry.id   095d4226953482803951b25d0673b9fe
#
_cell.length_a   1.000
_cell.length_b   1.000
_cell.length_c   1.000
_cell.angle_alpha   90.00
_cell.angle_beta   90.00
_cell.angle_gamma   90.00
#
_symmetry.space_group_name_H-M   'P 1'
#
loop_
_entity.id
_entity.type
_entity.pdbx_description
1 polymer ?
#
loop_
_entity_poly.entity_id
_entity_poly.type
_entity_poly.pdbx_seq_one_letter_code
_entity_poly.pdbx_strand_id
1 'polypeptide(L)'
;MKCVKKPFPRITYDEAVNILKKNGVDFQYGKDFGGADETIISNQYDSPVMIHRWPVDTKAFYMKRDEGNKDLAKGVDMIAPEGYGEIVGGGQREDDIEILIETIISNQYDSPVMIHRWPVDTKAFYMKRDEDNKDLAKGVDMIAPEGYGEIVGGGQREDDIEILIETIRHHDLPLKPFEWYLDLRRYGSVPHSGFGLGLERFVAWICGTKHIRETIPFPRTMARLEP
;
A
#
# COMPACT_ATOMS: atom_id res chain seq x y z
N MET A 1 37.18 -15.23 -12.21
CA MET A 1 35.93 -15.34 -12.99
C MET A 1 35.21 -16.71 -12.84
N LYS A 2 35.12 -17.26 -11.65
CA LYS A 2 34.35 -18.50 -11.38
C LYS A 2 32.90 -18.25 -10.88
N CYS A 3 32.58 -17.03 -10.48
CA CYS A 3 31.28 -16.67 -9.83
C CYS A 3 30.08 -16.57 -10.76
N VAL A 4 30.21 -16.58 -12.07
CA VAL A 4 29.12 -16.23 -13.01
C VAL A 4 28.36 -17.45 -13.56
N LYS A 5 28.71 -18.68 -13.15
CA LYS A 5 28.13 -19.91 -13.75
C LYS A 5 26.96 -20.53 -12.98
N LYS A 6 26.58 -19.99 -11.82
CA LYS A 6 25.44 -20.49 -11.04
C LYS A 6 24.50 -19.33 -10.72
N PRO A 7 23.18 -19.56 -10.59
CA PRO A 7 22.27 -18.56 -10.06
C PRO A 7 22.75 -18.10 -8.69
N PHE A 8 22.69 -16.79 -8.43
CA PHE A 8 23.02 -16.25 -7.12
C PHE A 8 22.02 -16.75 -6.07
N PRO A 9 22.47 -17.07 -4.85
CA PRO A 9 21.60 -17.41 -3.74
C PRO A 9 20.56 -16.28 -3.50
N ARG A 10 19.33 -16.67 -3.16
CA ARG A 10 18.25 -15.74 -2.80
C ARG A 10 17.76 -16.12 -1.43
N ILE A 11 17.77 -15.16 -0.51
CA ILE A 11 17.28 -15.34 0.85
C ILE A 11 16.31 -14.19 1.20
N THR A 12 15.41 -14.48 2.10
CA THR A 12 14.54 -13.45 2.67
C THR A 12 15.29 -12.64 3.72
N TYR A 13 14.78 -11.45 4.04
CA TYR A 13 15.28 -10.67 5.17
C TYR A 13 15.27 -11.47 6.48
N ASP A 14 14.23 -12.25 6.74
CA ASP A 14 14.13 -13.12 7.92
C ASP A 14 15.25 -14.17 7.99
N GLU A 15 15.58 -14.78 6.86
CA GLU A 15 16.69 -15.73 6.77
C GLU A 15 18.03 -15.05 7.03
N ALA A 16 18.22 -13.82 6.51
CA ALA A 16 19.42 -13.02 6.77
C ALA A 16 19.54 -12.66 8.26
N VAL A 17 18.47 -12.22 8.91
CA VAL A 17 18.45 -11.97 10.37
C VAL A 17 18.77 -13.25 11.16
N ASN A 18 18.27 -14.40 10.73
CA ASN A 18 18.59 -15.68 11.37
C ASN A 18 20.07 -16.05 11.23
N ILE A 19 20.70 -15.70 10.11
CA ILE A 19 22.16 -15.87 9.93
C ILE A 19 22.90 -15.01 10.95
N LEU A 20 22.55 -13.74 11.11
CA LEU A 20 23.18 -12.83 12.09
C LEU A 20 23.06 -13.37 13.51
N LYS A 21 21.86 -13.77 13.93
CA LYS A 21 21.62 -14.34 15.27
C LYS A 21 22.43 -15.60 15.54
N LYS A 22 22.54 -16.49 14.55
CA LYS A 22 23.38 -17.71 14.66
C LYS A 22 24.87 -17.40 14.80
N ASN A 23 25.31 -16.25 14.29
CA ASN A 23 26.68 -15.76 14.42
C ASN A 23 26.89 -14.86 15.67
N GLY A 24 25.93 -14.83 16.59
CA GLY A 24 26.05 -14.12 17.87
C GLY A 24 25.81 -12.61 17.79
N VAL A 25 25.24 -12.11 16.70
CA VAL A 25 24.89 -10.68 16.56
C VAL A 25 23.53 -10.45 17.19
N ASP A 26 23.44 -9.49 18.11
CA ASP A 26 22.18 -9.01 18.68
C ASP A 26 21.54 -7.99 17.71
N PHE A 27 20.94 -8.53 16.65
CA PHE A 27 20.34 -7.72 15.60
C PHE A 27 18.86 -7.44 15.88
N GLN A 28 18.52 -6.14 15.91
CA GLN A 28 17.14 -5.69 16.08
C GLN A 28 16.39 -5.85 14.76
N TYR A 29 15.35 -6.70 14.73
CA TYR A 29 14.47 -6.87 13.57
C TYR A 29 13.85 -5.55 13.11
N GLY A 30 13.74 -5.36 11.80
CA GLY A 30 13.17 -4.13 11.21
C GLY A 30 14.21 -3.00 11.02
N LYS A 31 15.49 -3.28 11.21
CA LYS A 31 16.58 -2.36 10.88
C LYS A 31 17.21 -2.73 9.54
N ASP A 32 17.87 -1.77 8.93
CA ASP A 32 18.75 -2.03 7.78
C ASP A 32 20.05 -2.70 8.23
N PHE A 33 20.67 -3.48 7.36
CA PHE A 33 21.94 -4.12 7.65
C PHE A 33 23.08 -3.12 7.54
N GLY A 34 23.96 -3.09 8.54
CA GLY A 34 25.22 -2.37 8.43
C GLY A 34 26.29 -3.19 7.72
N GLY A 35 27.39 -2.54 7.30
CA GLY A 35 28.45 -3.22 6.56
C GLY A 35 29.05 -4.44 7.26
N ALA A 36 29.07 -4.46 8.61
CA ALA A 36 29.48 -5.63 9.39
C ALA A 36 28.47 -6.79 9.26
N ASP A 37 27.17 -6.47 9.30
CA ASP A 37 26.09 -7.45 9.15
C ASP A 37 26.10 -8.04 7.76
N GLU A 38 26.22 -7.20 6.74
CA GLU A 38 26.33 -7.58 5.33
C GLU A 38 27.51 -8.53 5.10
N THR A 39 28.64 -8.26 5.72
CA THR A 39 29.84 -9.10 5.64
C THR A 39 29.58 -10.47 6.25
N ILE A 40 28.92 -10.55 7.41
CA ILE A 40 28.61 -11.82 8.07
C ILE A 40 27.62 -12.62 7.20
N ILE A 41 26.60 -11.99 6.65
CA ILE A 41 25.60 -12.64 5.81
C ILE A 41 26.24 -13.15 4.52
N SER A 42 26.96 -12.29 3.80
CA SER A 42 27.50 -12.61 2.48
C SER A 42 28.62 -13.65 2.55
N ASN A 43 29.41 -13.69 3.62
CA ASN A 43 30.48 -14.70 3.81
C ASN A 43 29.95 -16.11 4.06
N GLN A 44 28.64 -16.32 4.18
CA GLN A 44 28.06 -17.67 4.18
C GLN A 44 27.98 -18.26 2.76
N TYR A 45 28.29 -17.46 1.74
CA TYR A 45 28.16 -17.84 0.32
C TYR A 45 29.44 -17.56 -0.46
N ASP A 46 29.73 -18.43 -1.43
CA ASP A 46 30.89 -18.29 -2.35
C ASP A 46 30.62 -17.28 -3.49
N SER A 47 29.47 -16.63 -3.49
CA SER A 47 29.01 -15.69 -4.54
C SER A 47 28.11 -14.63 -3.94
N PRO A 48 27.86 -13.51 -4.64
CA PRO A 48 26.91 -12.52 -4.19
C PRO A 48 25.55 -13.16 -3.84
N VAL A 49 24.94 -12.70 -2.75
CA VAL A 49 23.64 -13.15 -2.25
C VAL A 49 22.60 -12.05 -2.46
N MET A 50 21.40 -12.41 -2.90
CA MET A 50 20.27 -11.51 -3.02
C MET A 50 19.38 -11.62 -1.80
N ILE A 51 19.10 -10.49 -1.13
CA ILE A 51 18.18 -10.40 0.00
C ILE A 51 16.90 -9.72 -0.48
N HIS A 52 15.75 -10.35 -0.23
CA HIS A 52 14.45 -9.83 -0.64
C HIS A 52 13.42 -9.90 0.50
N ARG A 53 12.22 -9.34 0.28
CA ARG A 53 11.14 -9.26 1.28
C ARG A 53 11.57 -8.49 2.53
N TRP A 54 12.08 -7.31 2.28
CA TRP A 54 12.48 -6.38 3.31
C TRP A 54 11.28 -5.82 4.08
N PRO A 55 11.40 -5.52 5.38
CA PRO A 55 10.40 -4.73 6.08
C PRO A 55 10.18 -3.37 5.38
N VAL A 56 8.92 -2.92 5.27
CA VAL A 56 8.57 -1.68 4.55
C VAL A 56 9.34 -0.49 5.08
N ASP A 57 9.52 -0.43 6.41
CA ASP A 57 10.16 0.69 7.11
C ASP A 57 11.66 0.84 6.78
N THR A 58 12.28 -0.21 6.21
CA THR A 58 13.70 -0.17 5.78
C THR A 58 13.88 0.25 4.33
N LYS A 59 12.79 0.39 3.59
CA LYS A 59 12.84 0.72 2.15
C LYS A 59 12.12 2.03 1.85
N ALA A 60 12.45 2.61 0.70
CA ALA A 60 11.85 3.86 0.26
C ALA A 60 10.31 3.71 0.11
N PHE A 61 9.58 4.75 0.50
CA PHE A 61 8.10 4.77 0.49
C PHE A 61 7.46 4.37 -0.85
N TYR A 62 8.15 4.59 -1.96
CA TYR A 62 7.70 4.26 -3.30
C TYR A 62 7.92 2.80 -3.71
N MET A 63 8.43 1.95 -2.81
CA MET A 63 8.56 0.52 -3.09
C MET A 63 7.21 -0.16 -2.95
N LYS A 64 6.83 -0.95 -3.97
CA LYS A 64 5.61 -1.73 -3.95
C LYS A 64 5.63 -2.73 -2.81
N ARG A 65 4.51 -2.82 -2.09
CA ARG A 65 4.35 -3.80 -1.00
C ARG A 65 4.10 -5.19 -1.56
N ASP A 66 4.54 -6.21 -0.84
CA ASP A 66 4.29 -7.60 -1.19
C ASP A 66 2.77 -7.91 -1.08
N GLU A 67 2.23 -8.65 -2.05
CA GLU A 67 0.80 -8.93 -2.11
C GLU A 67 0.33 -9.87 -0.99
N GLY A 68 1.20 -10.80 -0.59
CA GLY A 68 0.92 -11.77 0.47
C GLY A 68 1.16 -11.24 1.89
N ASN A 69 2.00 -10.20 2.04
CA ASN A 69 2.28 -9.56 3.32
C ASN A 69 2.63 -8.08 3.11
N LYS A 70 1.71 -7.20 3.46
CA LYS A 70 1.84 -5.75 3.27
C LYS A 70 2.91 -5.08 4.16
N ASP A 71 3.41 -5.77 5.17
CA ASP A 71 4.51 -5.29 6.00
C ASP A 71 5.89 -5.46 5.33
N LEU A 72 5.91 -6.12 4.15
CA LEU A 72 7.11 -6.36 3.37
C LEU A 72 7.10 -5.60 2.05
N ALA A 73 8.26 -5.08 1.66
CA ALA A 73 8.48 -4.43 0.39
C ALA A 73 9.04 -5.41 -0.66
N LYS A 74 8.67 -5.22 -1.92
CA LYS A 74 9.25 -5.91 -3.08
C LYS A 74 10.61 -5.33 -3.46
N GLY A 75 11.46 -5.11 -2.46
CA GLY A 75 12.85 -4.71 -2.61
C GLY A 75 13.78 -5.92 -2.72
N VAL A 76 14.91 -5.73 -3.37
CA VAL A 76 16.01 -6.70 -3.44
C VAL A 76 17.34 -5.97 -3.39
N ASP A 77 18.22 -6.42 -2.54
CA ASP A 77 19.60 -5.95 -2.48
C ASP A 77 20.54 -7.13 -2.76
N MET A 78 21.60 -6.88 -3.50
CA MET A 78 22.65 -7.84 -3.78
C MET A 78 23.89 -7.48 -2.99
N ILE A 79 24.32 -8.37 -2.13
CA ILE A 79 25.49 -8.18 -1.26
C ILE A 79 26.62 -9.09 -1.71
N ALA A 80 27.78 -8.51 -1.97
CA ALA A 80 28.97 -9.26 -2.34
C ALA A 80 29.75 -9.71 -1.10
N PRO A 81 30.35 -10.93 -1.12
CA PRO A 81 31.18 -11.44 -0.03
C PRO A 81 32.51 -10.67 0.09
N GLU A 82 33.34 -11.08 1.03
CA GLU A 82 34.69 -10.53 1.29
C GLU A 82 34.68 -9.04 1.72
N GLY A 83 33.54 -8.56 2.30
CA GLY A 83 33.43 -7.20 2.83
C GLY A 83 33.13 -6.13 1.79
N TYR A 84 32.82 -6.51 0.55
CA TYR A 84 32.41 -5.53 -0.48
C TYR A 84 31.05 -4.89 -0.22
N GLY A 85 30.18 -5.56 0.56
CA GLY A 85 28.88 -5.04 0.94
C GLY A 85 27.86 -5.01 -0.20
N GLU A 86 26.85 -4.15 -0.07
CA GLU A 86 25.81 -3.98 -1.10
C GLU A 86 26.39 -3.42 -2.39
N ILE A 87 26.19 -4.14 -3.49
CA ILE A 87 26.63 -3.74 -4.84
C ILE A 87 25.48 -3.33 -5.75
N VAL A 88 24.25 -3.78 -5.47
CA VAL A 88 23.05 -3.43 -6.23
C VAL A 88 21.86 -3.41 -5.26
N GLY A 89 21.14 -2.31 -5.21
CA GLY A 89 19.85 -2.19 -4.56
C GLY A 89 18.76 -1.82 -5.55
N GLY A 90 17.58 -2.37 -5.37
CA GLY A 90 16.45 -2.07 -6.24
C GLY A 90 15.16 -2.73 -5.80
N GLY A 91 14.14 -2.62 -6.63
CA GLY A 91 12.85 -3.24 -6.36
C GLY A 91 11.76 -2.74 -7.28
N GLN A 92 10.60 -3.38 -7.15
CA GLN A 92 9.41 -2.96 -7.85
C GLN A 92 8.88 -1.65 -7.23
N ARG A 93 8.60 -0.66 -8.06
CA ARG A 93 7.98 0.60 -7.63
C ARG A 93 6.48 0.43 -7.49
N GLU A 94 5.87 1.23 -6.60
CA GLU A 94 4.42 1.34 -6.55
C GLU A 94 3.95 2.07 -7.81
N ASP A 95 3.00 1.49 -8.49
CA ASP A 95 2.40 1.99 -9.73
C ASP A 95 1.01 2.61 -9.51
N ASP A 96 0.44 2.42 -8.33
CA ASP A 96 -0.81 3.05 -7.92
C ASP A 96 -0.55 4.45 -7.36
N ILE A 97 -1.04 5.45 -8.08
CA ILE A 97 -0.82 6.86 -7.72
C ILE A 97 -1.55 7.25 -6.43
N GLU A 98 -2.71 6.66 -6.14
CA GLU A 98 -3.46 6.94 -4.92
C GLU A 98 -2.67 6.43 -3.71
N ILE A 99 -2.14 5.20 -3.77
CA ILE A 99 -1.30 4.62 -2.72
C ILE A 99 -0.04 5.47 -2.48
N LEU A 100 0.60 5.97 -3.55
CA LEU A 100 1.76 6.85 -3.43
C LEU A 100 1.42 8.17 -2.73
N ILE A 101 0.33 8.81 -3.13
CA ILE A 101 -0.14 10.07 -2.53
C ILE A 101 -0.48 9.86 -1.05
N GLU A 102 -1.25 8.84 -0.71
CA GLU A 102 -1.58 8.50 0.68
C GLU A 102 -0.34 8.26 1.53
N THR A 103 0.62 7.50 1.01
CA THR A 103 1.87 7.19 1.73
C THR A 103 2.70 8.43 1.96
N ILE A 104 2.84 9.32 0.97
CA ILE A 104 3.57 10.57 1.12
C ILE A 104 2.89 11.46 2.17
N ILE A 105 1.58 11.65 2.06
CA ILE A 105 0.82 12.55 2.93
C ILE A 105 0.82 12.03 4.36
N SER A 106 0.56 10.75 4.59
CA SER A 106 0.50 10.18 5.95
C SER A 106 1.84 10.23 6.69
N ASN A 107 2.96 10.29 5.96
CA ASN A 107 4.29 10.42 6.56
C ASN A 107 4.78 11.87 6.66
N GLN A 108 4.12 12.82 5.98
CA GLN A 108 4.56 14.22 5.93
C GLN A 108 3.85 15.11 6.95
N TYR A 109 2.65 14.73 7.39
CA TYR A 109 1.82 15.52 8.30
C TYR A 109 1.56 14.76 9.59
N ASP A 110 1.61 15.48 10.72
CA ASP A 110 1.35 14.95 12.07
C ASP A 110 -0.14 14.97 12.44
N SER A 111 -1.01 15.35 11.50
CA SER A 111 -2.46 15.46 11.67
C SER A 111 -3.19 14.94 10.45
N PRO A 112 -4.47 14.53 10.58
CA PRO A 112 -5.25 14.10 9.44
C PRO A 112 -5.33 15.18 8.35
N VAL A 113 -5.21 14.76 7.11
CA VAL A 113 -5.28 15.63 5.93
C VAL A 113 -6.51 15.29 5.10
N MET A 114 -7.27 16.31 4.71
CA MET A 114 -8.38 16.17 3.78
C MET A 114 -7.90 16.45 2.36
N ILE A 115 -8.02 15.47 1.49
CA ILE A 115 -7.74 15.61 0.05
C ILE A 115 -9.06 15.68 -0.68
N HIS A 116 -9.21 16.67 -1.56
CA HIS A 116 -10.42 16.85 -2.35
C HIS A 116 -10.09 17.19 -3.81
N ARG A 117 -11.11 17.13 -4.69
CA ARG A 117 -10.96 17.42 -6.13
C ARG A 117 -9.97 16.48 -6.80
N TRP A 118 -10.18 15.19 -6.61
CA TRP A 118 -9.41 14.16 -7.27
C TRP A 118 -9.64 14.12 -8.78
N PRO A 119 -8.67 13.64 -9.57
CA PRO A 119 -8.91 13.34 -10.98
C PRO A 119 -10.08 12.37 -11.13
N VAL A 120 -10.94 12.62 -12.13
CA VAL A 120 -12.17 11.80 -12.35
C VAL A 120 -11.83 10.32 -12.55
N ASP A 121 -10.75 10.02 -13.28
CA ASP A 121 -10.35 8.65 -13.61
C ASP A 121 -9.90 7.83 -12.40
N THR A 122 -9.56 8.49 -11.28
CA THR A 122 -9.18 7.82 -10.03
C THR A 122 -10.37 7.55 -9.10
N LYS A 123 -11.55 8.08 -9.42
CA LYS A 123 -12.74 7.95 -8.57
C LYS A 123 -13.83 7.12 -9.24
N ALA A 124 -14.74 6.61 -8.40
CA ALA A 124 -15.84 5.78 -8.87
C ALA A 124 -16.77 6.53 -9.85
N PHE A 125 -17.30 5.82 -10.84
CA PHE A 125 -18.15 6.33 -11.91
C PHE A 125 -19.33 7.19 -11.43
N TYR A 126 -19.77 7.01 -10.21
CA TYR A 126 -20.93 7.71 -9.62
C TYR A 126 -20.58 9.03 -8.93
N MET A 127 -19.32 9.44 -8.92
CA MET A 127 -18.94 10.72 -8.33
C MET A 127 -19.31 11.88 -9.25
N LYS A 128 -19.88 12.92 -8.67
CA LYS A 128 -20.17 14.15 -9.40
C LYS A 128 -18.90 14.87 -9.80
N ARG A 129 -18.85 15.32 -11.06
CA ARG A 129 -17.73 16.13 -11.54
C ARG A 129 -17.81 17.55 -10.98
N ASP A 130 -16.65 18.16 -10.77
CA ASP A 130 -16.57 19.57 -10.36
C ASP A 130 -17.16 20.49 -11.43
N GLU A 131 -17.78 21.59 -11.01
CA GLU A 131 -18.46 22.50 -11.93
C GLU A 131 -17.48 23.34 -12.74
N ASP A 132 -16.39 23.77 -12.10
CA ASP A 132 -15.37 24.63 -12.69
C ASP A 132 -14.33 23.83 -13.50
N ASN A 133 -14.07 22.58 -13.13
CA ASN A 133 -13.14 21.71 -13.82
C ASN A 133 -13.69 20.28 -13.92
N LYS A 134 -14.13 19.88 -15.11
CA LYS A 134 -14.76 18.58 -15.37
C LYS A 134 -13.80 17.39 -15.30
N ASP A 135 -12.50 17.63 -15.27
CA ASP A 135 -11.48 16.59 -15.07
C ASP A 135 -11.33 16.20 -13.60
N LEU A 136 -11.99 16.92 -12.69
CA LEU A 136 -11.96 16.68 -11.25
C LEU A 136 -13.33 16.19 -10.74
N ALA A 137 -13.28 15.25 -9.80
CA ALA A 137 -14.44 14.75 -9.07
C ALA A 137 -14.64 15.50 -7.75
N LYS A 138 -15.89 15.71 -7.36
CA LYS A 138 -16.26 16.23 -6.01
C LYS A 138 -16.13 15.14 -4.94
N GLY A 139 -14.99 14.46 -4.95
CA GLY A 139 -14.60 13.49 -3.94
C GLY A 139 -13.79 14.13 -2.83
N VAL A 140 -13.79 13.49 -1.67
CA VAL A 140 -12.98 13.86 -0.52
C VAL A 140 -12.53 12.61 0.21
N ASP A 141 -11.25 12.55 0.55
CA ASP A 141 -10.66 11.49 1.35
C ASP A 141 -9.97 12.10 2.56
N MET A 142 -10.04 11.44 3.69
CA MET A 142 -9.31 11.82 4.89
C MET A 142 -8.21 10.78 5.14
N ILE A 143 -6.97 11.25 5.07
CA ILE A 143 -5.77 10.47 5.29
C ILE A 143 -5.28 10.69 6.71
N ALA A 144 -5.17 9.63 7.48
CA ALA A 144 -4.59 9.67 8.82
C ALA A 144 -3.06 9.66 8.77
N PRO A 145 -2.37 10.32 9.72
CA PRO A 145 -0.91 10.33 9.81
C PRO A 145 -0.32 8.96 10.19
N GLU A 146 0.99 8.89 10.32
CA GLU A 146 1.74 7.73 10.83
C GLU A 146 1.54 6.44 10.00
N GLY A 147 1.22 6.57 8.71
CA GLY A 147 1.09 5.42 7.81
C GLY A 147 -0.26 4.69 7.89
N TYR A 148 -1.24 5.19 8.64
CA TYR A 148 -2.58 4.58 8.69
C TYR A 148 -3.37 4.71 7.40
N GLY A 149 -3.02 5.70 6.54
CA GLY A 149 -3.62 5.87 5.23
C GLY A 149 -5.05 6.41 5.26
N GLU A 150 -5.81 6.16 4.21
CA GLU A 150 -7.20 6.62 4.11
C GLU A 150 -8.09 5.96 5.18
N ILE A 151 -8.77 6.79 5.97
CA ILE A 151 -9.76 6.36 6.98
C ILE A 151 -11.19 6.74 6.61
N VAL A 152 -11.38 7.78 5.80
CA VAL A 152 -12.68 8.18 5.26
C VAL A 152 -12.54 8.49 3.78
N GLY A 153 -13.40 7.91 2.96
CA GLY A 153 -13.55 8.27 1.56
C GLY A 153 -15.00 8.57 1.23
N GLY A 154 -15.24 9.65 0.48
CA GLY A 154 -16.59 10.06 0.15
C GLY A 154 -16.67 11.07 -0.96
N GLY A 155 -17.87 11.60 -1.17
CA GLY A 155 -18.09 12.67 -2.14
C GLY A 155 -19.54 12.86 -2.52
N GLN A 156 -19.76 13.89 -3.31
CA GLN A 156 -21.06 14.18 -3.91
C GLN A 156 -21.34 13.17 -5.02
N ARG A 157 -22.55 12.66 -5.04
CA ARG A 157 -23.02 11.70 -6.07
C ARG A 157 -23.54 12.45 -7.29
N GLU A 158 -23.36 11.86 -8.46
CA GLU A 158 -23.99 12.40 -9.68
C GLU A 158 -25.51 12.25 -9.58
N ASP A 159 -26.19 13.36 -9.75
CA ASP A 159 -27.67 13.48 -9.69
C ASP A 159 -28.31 13.59 -11.07
N ASP A 160 -27.53 13.81 -12.12
CA ASP A 160 -27.97 13.77 -13.51
C ASP A 160 -27.88 12.34 -14.08
N ILE A 161 -29.04 11.84 -14.54
CA ILE A 161 -29.13 10.47 -15.05
C ILE A 161 -28.36 10.26 -16.36
N GLU A 162 -28.34 11.26 -17.24
CA GLU A 162 -27.71 11.13 -18.57
C GLU A 162 -26.20 11.10 -18.40
N ILE A 163 -25.66 11.97 -17.57
CA ILE A 163 -24.22 11.98 -17.19
C ILE A 163 -23.83 10.66 -16.54
N LEU A 164 -24.67 10.13 -15.64
CA LEU A 164 -24.40 8.88 -14.94
C LEU A 164 -24.34 7.69 -15.92
N ILE A 165 -25.27 7.63 -16.88
CA ILE A 165 -25.27 6.59 -17.92
C ILE A 165 -24.04 6.69 -18.81
N GLU A 166 -23.65 7.92 -19.20
CA GLU A 166 -22.43 8.15 -19.97
C GLU A 166 -21.19 7.67 -19.23
N THR A 167 -21.09 7.99 -17.94
CA THR A 167 -19.94 7.62 -17.11
C THR A 167 -19.88 6.09 -16.89
N ILE A 168 -21.01 5.41 -16.68
CA ILE A 168 -21.06 3.95 -16.61
C ILE A 168 -20.51 3.31 -17.90
N ARG A 169 -20.89 3.86 -19.06
CA ARG A 169 -20.38 3.38 -20.36
C ARG A 169 -18.90 3.68 -20.56
N HIS A 170 -18.44 4.84 -20.13
CA HIS A 170 -17.02 5.22 -20.19
C HIS A 170 -16.13 4.27 -19.39
N HIS A 171 -16.64 3.71 -18.30
CA HIS A 171 -15.97 2.69 -17.50
C HIS A 171 -16.18 1.25 -18.00
N ASP A 172 -16.72 1.05 -19.23
CA ASP A 172 -17.01 -0.26 -19.82
C ASP A 172 -17.90 -1.15 -18.93
N LEU A 173 -18.75 -0.54 -18.09
CA LEU A 173 -19.63 -1.26 -17.18
C LEU A 173 -20.99 -1.55 -17.85
N PRO A 174 -21.58 -2.76 -17.67
CA PRO A 174 -22.90 -3.07 -18.18
C PRO A 174 -23.98 -2.33 -17.39
N LEU A 175 -24.93 -1.67 -18.07
CA LEU A 175 -25.99 -0.88 -17.43
C LEU A 175 -26.94 -1.72 -16.57
N LYS A 176 -27.25 -2.94 -16.97
CA LYS A 176 -28.25 -3.79 -16.32
C LYS A 176 -28.09 -3.98 -14.82
N PRO A 177 -26.89 -4.22 -14.26
CA PRO A 177 -26.72 -4.32 -12.81
C PRO A 177 -26.96 -3.01 -12.07
N PHE A 178 -26.93 -1.88 -12.76
CA PHE A 178 -27.08 -0.53 -12.17
C PHE A 178 -28.46 0.08 -12.39
N GLU A 179 -29.43 -0.61 -13.01
CA GLU A 179 -30.77 -0.10 -13.25
C GLU A 179 -31.43 0.43 -11.98
N TRP A 180 -31.36 -0.29 -10.86
CA TRP A 180 -31.86 0.14 -9.58
C TRP A 180 -31.24 1.47 -9.09
N TYR A 181 -29.96 1.69 -9.42
CA TYR A 181 -29.23 2.90 -9.06
C TYR A 181 -29.63 4.07 -9.98
N LEU A 182 -29.87 3.80 -11.26
CA LEU A 182 -30.39 4.76 -12.20
C LEU A 182 -31.84 5.17 -11.86
N ASP A 183 -32.65 4.26 -11.35
CA ASP A 183 -34.02 4.54 -10.91
C ASP A 183 -34.08 5.60 -9.81
N LEU A 184 -33.09 5.69 -8.97
CA LEU A 184 -32.96 6.75 -7.96
C LEU A 184 -32.85 8.16 -8.59
N ARG A 185 -32.49 8.28 -9.87
CA ARG A 185 -32.45 9.53 -10.63
C ARG A 185 -33.68 9.69 -11.50
N ARG A 186 -34.19 8.59 -12.02
CA ARG A 186 -35.36 8.55 -12.90
C ARG A 186 -36.64 8.99 -12.19
N TYR A 187 -36.79 8.60 -10.94
CA TYR A 187 -37.99 8.89 -10.13
C TYR A 187 -37.85 10.10 -9.22
N GLY A 188 -36.80 10.87 -9.35
CA GLY A 188 -36.52 12.09 -8.64
C GLY A 188 -35.25 12.04 -7.83
N SER A 189 -34.35 12.96 -8.08
CA SER A 189 -33.08 13.08 -7.38
C SER A 189 -32.90 14.46 -6.78
N VAL A 190 -32.13 14.53 -5.72
CA VAL A 190 -31.65 15.75 -5.11
C VAL A 190 -30.15 15.69 -4.97
N PRO A 191 -29.43 16.81 -4.93
CA PRO A 191 -28.02 16.80 -4.60
C PRO A 191 -27.79 16.07 -3.26
N HIS A 192 -26.95 15.04 -3.29
CA HIS A 192 -26.65 14.22 -2.12
C HIS A 192 -25.20 13.78 -2.11
N SER A 193 -24.69 13.51 -0.94
CA SER A 193 -23.35 12.99 -0.73
C SER A 193 -23.37 11.77 0.18
N GLY A 194 -22.29 11.03 0.18
CA GLY A 194 -22.11 9.92 1.09
C GLY A 194 -20.62 9.67 1.32
N PHE A 195 -20.31 9.01 2.42
CA PHE A 195 -18.95 8.61 2.74
C PHE A 195 -18.91 7.21 3.36
N GLY A 196 -17.77 6.56 3.24
CA GLY A 196 -17.43 5.36 3.98
C GLY A 196 -16.36 5.66 5.02
N LEU A 197 -16.51 5.11 6.21
CA LEU A 197 -15.51 5.13 7.26
C LEU A 197 -14.94 3.72 7.44
N GLY A 198 -13.64 3.55 7.28
CA GLY A 198 -12.94 2.33 7.64
C GLY A 198 -12.83 2.22 9.16
N LEU A 199 -13.82 1.59 9.80
CA LEU A 199 -13.91 1.54 11.26
C LEU A 199 -12.66 0.94 11.89
N GLU A 200 -12.13 -0.12 11.32
CA GLU A 200 -10.94 -0.80 11.80
C GLU A 200 -9.69 0.08 11.67
N ARG A 201 -9.55 0.79 10.56
CA ARG A 201 -8.44 1.75 10.37
C ARG A 201 -8.56 2.93 11.33
N PHE A 202 -9.77 3.45 11.51
CA PHE A 202 -10.03 4.53 12.47
C PHE A 202 -9.67 4.12 13.89
N VAL A 203 -10.09 2.92 14.33
CA VAL A 203 -9.75 2.37 15.64
C VAL A 203 -8.25 2.13 15.76
N ALA A 204 -7.62 1.58 14.72
CA ALA A 204 -6.17 1.37 14.70
C ALA A 204 -5.42 2.67 14.94
N TRP A 205 -5.78 3.74 14.22
CA TRP A 205 -5.16 5.05 14.36
C TRP A 205 -5.38 5.65 15.76
N ILE A 206 -6.61 5.69 16.27
CA ILE A 206 -6.91 6.26 17.60
C ILE A 206 -6.24 5.48 18.73
N CYS A 207 -6.12 4.16 18.61
CA CYS A 207 -5.51 3.31 19.63
C CYS A 207 -3.99 3.12 19.43
N GLY A 208 -3.41 3.59 18.35
CA GLY A 208 -1.99 3.40 18.03
C GLY A 208 -1.62 1.93 17.77
N THR A 209 -2.57 1.09 17.29
CA THR A 209 -2.29 -0.31 16.99
C THR A 209 -1.62 -0.45 15.63
N LYS A 210 -0.58 -1.27 15.55
CA LYS A 210 0.20 -1.44 14.31
C LYS A 210 -0.51 -2.27 13.26
N HIS A 211 -1.42 -3.14 13.67
CA HIS A 211 -2.06 -4.08 12.76
C HIS A 211 -3.58 -4.00 12.85
N ILE A 212 -4.23 -3.76 11.72
CA ILE A 212 -5.69 -3.64 11.60
C ILE A 212 -6.47 -4.86 12.15
N ARG A 213 -5.86 -6.06 12.16
CA ARG A 213 -6.47 -7.27 12.75
C ARG A 213 -6.66 -7.18 14.25
N GLU A 214 -5.90 -6.33 14.94
CA GLU A 214 -6.01 -6.13 16.40
C GLU A 214 -7.23 -5.29 16.78
N THR A 215 -7.87 -4.65 15.82
CA THR A 215 -9.07 -3.83 16.01
C THR A 215 -10.38 -4.60 15.83
N ILE A 216 -10.29 -5.88 15.45
CA ILE A 216 -11.46 -6.74 15.20
C ILE A 216 -11.58 -7.76 16.32
N PRO A 217 -12.76 -7.90 16.96
CA PRO A 217 -12.96 -8.86 18.06
C PRO A 217 -12.67 -10.32 17.66
N PHE A 218 -12.96 -10.67 16.41
CA PHE A 218 -12.81 -12.03 15.88
C PHE A 218 -12.03 -12.03 14.56
N PRO A 219 -10.73 -11.70 14.57
CA PRO A 219 -9.95 -11.63 13.36
C PRO A 219 -9.78 -13.03 12.73
N ARG A 220 -10.06 -13.11 11.44
CA ARG A 220 -9.76 -14.29 10.64
C ARG A 220 -8.35 -14.18 10.09
N THR A 221 -7.58 -15.25 10.26
CA THR A 221 -6.22 -15.35 9.74
C THR A 221 -6.06 -16.71 9.04
N MET A 222 -4.95 -16.90 8.35
CA MET A 222 -4.67 -18.20 7.73
C MET A 222 -4.65 -19.38 8.73
N ALA A 223 -4.33 -19.10 10.00
CA ALA A 223 -4.28 -20.10 11.07
C ALA A 223 -5.55 -20.12 11.95
N ARG A 224 -6.46 -19.14 11.79
CA ARG A 224 -7.67 -19.02 12.60
C ARG A 224 -8.84 -18.58 11.73
N LEU A 225 -9.76 -19.49 11.44
CA LEU A 225 -10.96 -19.27 10.64
C LEU A 225 -12.24 -19.16 11.48
N GLU A 226 -12.20 -19.66 12.71
CA GLU A 226 -13.31 -19.66 13.67
C GLU A 226 -13.09 -18.62 14.79
N PRO A 227 -14.15 -18.12 15.43
CA PRO A 227 -14.07 -17.16 16.53
C PRO A 227 -13.24 -17.66 17.72
#